data_9adc3270be2044d89e61d1c785c0c9b8
#
_entry.id   9adc3270be2044d89e61d1c785c0c9b8
#
_cell.length_a   1.000
_cell.length_b   1.000
_cell.length_c   1.000
_cell.angle_alpha   90.00
_cell.angle_beta   90.00
_cell.angle_gamma   90.00
#
_symmetry.space_group_name_H-M   'P 1'
#
loop_
_entity.id
_entity.type
_entity.pdbx_description
1 polymer ?
#
loop_
_entity_poly.entity_id
_entity_poly.type
_entity_poly.pdbx_seq_one_letter_code
_entity_poly.pdbx_strand_id
1 'polypeptide(L)'
;MGNNLKISLVIFNILVNIMFASAQQQEVKPVRLSLISNGLYELLDGRGANGGVFIGDNAVLVIDAKMDKESVDQTIAEIKKITDKPIKYLINTHSDGDHVNGNQYFPEGMTIISHENCRKEFFVPARDGSPSDWNKPEMAAYIPEITFTDQMDIYPGSQKVELWYFGVGHTTGDAVVYFPSEKTAFLGDQFFKDRPQLIHSYKGGNSFEHVKTLTKMLEKLDAVKFCSGHSEIVSRQAILDHIDQIRQQQEKVRQLVSQNKSLDEIKSEFAENEARLTESIYNEIIAGY
;
A
#
# COMPACT_ATOMS: atom_id res chain seq x y z
N MET A 1 11.15 9.11 85.68
CA MET A 1 11.05 7.92 84.87
C MET A 1 10.46 8.39 83.49
N GLY A 2 11.31 8.68 82.53
CA GLY A 2 10.92 9.23 81.26
C GLY A 2 11.24 8.22 80.15
N ASN A 3 10.20 7.76 79.43
CA ASN A 3 10.41 6.90 78.27
C ASN A 3 10.58 7.78 77.01
N ASN A 4 11.77 7.82 76.48
CA ASN A 4 12.10 8.41 75.20
C ASN A 4 11.68 7.45 74.08
N LEU A 5 10.60 7.76 73.42
CA LEU A 5 10.18 7.08 72.21
C LEU A 5 10.95 7.68 71.03
N LYS A 6 11.92 6.96 70.51
CA LYS A 6 12.62 7.31 69.29
C LYS A 6 11.74 6.97 68.10
N ILE A 7 11.18 7.99 67.46
CA ILE A 7 10.47 7.85 66.17
C ILE A 7 11.58 7.80 65.11
N SER A 8 11.83 6.61 64.59
CA SER A 8 12.65 6.43 63.36
C SER A 8 11.84 6.81 62.15
N LEU A 9 12.19 7.94 61.53
CA LEU A 9 11.64 8.38 60.28
C LEU A 9 12.27 7.52 59.16
N VAL A 10 11.53 6.50 58.72
CA VAL A 10 11.90 5.72 57.53
C VAL A 10 11.42 6.56 56.30
N ILE A 11 12.39 7.27 55.71
CA ILE A 11 12.16 7.92 54.41
C ILE A 11 12.11 6.80 53.37
N PHE A 12 10.91 6.43 53.00
CA PHE A 12 10.66 5.52 51.87
C PHE A 12 10.90 6.31 50.58
N ASN A 13 12.12 6.23 50.04
CA ASN A 13 12.43 6.71 48.71
C ASN A 13 11.68 5.86 47.69
N ILE A 14 10.46 6.28 47.32
CA ILE A 14 9.77 5.79 46.15
C ILE A 14 10.50 6.42 44.93
N LEU A 15 11.50 5.73 44.43
CA LEU A 15 12.00 5.93 43.10
C LEU A 15 10.88 5.51 42.13
N VAL A 16 10.03 6.48 41.79
CA VAL A 16 9.15 6.36 40.66
C VAL A 16 10.07 6.36 39.42
N ASN A 17 10.48 5.17 39.00
CA ASN A 17 10.99 4.96 37.67
C ASN A 17 9.79 5.28 36.71
N ILE A 18 9.68 6.53 36.32
CA ILE A 18 8.96 6.92 35.14
C ILE A 18 9.78 6.33 33.97
N MET A 19 9.51 5.10 33.63
CA MET A 19 9.82 4.57 32.32
C MET A 19 9.05 5.45 31.34
N PHE A 20 9.68 6.52 30.87
CA PHE A 20 9.37 7.05 29.57
C PHE A 20 9.66 5.90 28.59
N ALA A 21 8.63 5.10 28.31
CA ALA A 21 8.56 4.41 27.07
C ALA A 21 8.51 5.53 26.01
N SER A 22 9.68 6.05 25.66
CA SER A 22 9.85 6.70 24.38
C SER A 22 9.48 5.62 23.38
N ALA A 23 8.22 5.63 22.92
CA ALA A 23 7.93 5.07 21.63
C ALA A 23 8.99 5.70 20.72
N GLN A 24 9.99 4.93 20.35
CA GLN A 24 11.01 5.33 19.40
C GLN A 24 10.21 5.62 18.14
N GLN A 25 9.88 6.90 17.95
CA GLN A 25 9.26 7.36 16.75
C GLN A 25 10.30 7.06 15.68
N GLN A 26 10.08 6.00 14.91
CA GLN A 26 11.02 5.56 13.91
C GLN A 26 11.30 6.75 13.01
N GLU A 27 12.55 7.24 13.01
CA GLU A 27 12.94 8.45 12.29
C GLU A 27 12.59 8.25 10.82
N VAL A 28 11.69 9.10 10.31
CA VAL A 28 11.26 9.03 8.93
C VAL A 28 12.44 9.47 8.05
N LYS A 29 12.96 8.54 7.27
CA LYS A 29 14.03 8.85 6.31
C LYS A 29 13.51 9.82 5.26
N PRO A 30 14.32 10.79 4.81
CA PRO A 30 13.94 11.69 3.73
C PRO A 30 13.62 10.92 2.45
N VAL A 31 12.65 11.43 1.68
CA VAL A 31 12.31 10.88 0.36
C VAL A 31 13.54 10.85 -0.54
N ARG A 32 13.68 9.78 -1.30
CA ARG A 32 14.72 9.63 -2.33
C ARG A 32 14.18 8.96 -3.58
N LEU A 33 14.78 9.27 -4.72
CA LEU A 33 14.54 8.59 -5.99
C LEU A 33 15.68 7.60 -6.25
N SER A 34 15.32 6.35 -6.53
CA SER A 34 16.26 5.26 -6.87
C SER A 34 16.07 4.88 -8.35
N LEU A 35 17.07 5.12 -9.17
CA LEU A 35 17.00 4.84 -10.60
C LEU A 35 16.83 3.34 -10.87
N ILE A 36 15.77 2.98 -11.60
CA ILE A 36 15.52 1.62 -12.08
C ILE A 36 16.11 1.44 -13.49
N SER A 37 15.76 2.34 -14.42
CA SER A 37 16.16 2.34 -15.82
C SER A 37 15.60 3.56 -16.56
N ASN A 38 16.35 4.14 -17.52
CA ASN A 38 15.84 5.09 -18.53
C ASN A 38 14.81 6.13 -18.05
N GLY A 39 15.11 6.87 -16.98
CA GLY A 39 14.20 7.89 -16.43
C GLY A 39 13.07 7.32 -15.56
N LEU A 40 13.03 6.03 -15.30
CA LEU A 40 12.13 5.37 -14.37
C LEU A 40 12.81 5.19 -13.00
N TYR A 41 12.17 5.65 -11.94
CA TYR A 41 12.68 5.63 -10.56
C TYR A 41 11.66 5.01 -9.62
N GLU A 42 12.14 4.31 -8.59
CA GLU A 42 11.35 4.12 -7.36
C GLU A 42 11.36 5.40 -6.55
N LEU A 43 10.21 5.72 -5.99
CA LEU A 43 9.99 6.77 -5.01
C LEU A 43 9.96 6.11 -3.62
N LEU A 44 11.02 6.24 -2.87
CA LEU A 44 11.27 5.52 -1.62
C LEU A 44 11.34 6.45 -0.42
N ASP A 45 11.19 5.86 0.77
CA ASP A 45 11.26 6.55 2.06
C ASP A 45 10.20 7.67 2.20
N GLY A 46 10.34 8.63 3.11
CA GLY A 46 9.27 9.54 3.48
C GLY A 46 8.13 8.82 4.21
N ARG A 47 7.04 9.53 4.50
CA ARG A 47 5.83 8.92 5.06
C ARG A 47 4.89 8.48 3.95
N GLY A 48 4.35 7.27 4.11
CA GLY A 48 3.50 6.62 3.13
C GLY A 48 4.21 5.55 2.33
N ALA A 49 3.49 4.97 1.39
CA ALA A 49 3.96 3.87 0.57
C ALA A 49 5.11 4.27 -0.37
N ASN A 50 5.87 3.30 -0.83
CA ASN A 50 6.74 3.47 -1.99
C ASN A 50 5.87 3.69 -3.24
N GLY A 51 6.42 4.43 -4.19
CA GLY A 51 5.77 4.70 -5.46
C GLY A 51 6.76 4.71 -6.60
N GLY A 52 6.43 5.44 -7.66
CA GLY A 52 7.29 5.59 -8.81
C GLY A 52 7.32 7.01 -9.37
N VAL A 53 8.41 7.34 -10.06
CA VAL A 53 8.53 8.56 -10.86
C VAL A 53 9.05 8.19 -12.23
N PHE A 54 8.36 8.59 -13.27
CA PHE A 54 8.81 8.44 -14.64
C PHE A 54 8.99 9.82 -15.31
N ILE A 55 10.19 10.07 -15.81
CA ILE A 55 10.56 11.29 -16.52
C ILE A 55 10.48 11.01 -18.02
N GLY A 56 9.30 11.27 -18.60
CA GLY A 56 9.09 11.18 -20.04
C GLY A 56 9.69 12.35 -20.81
N ASP A 57 9.52 12.39 -22.15
CA ASP A 57 10.10 13.44 -22.99
C ASP A 57 9.52 14.83 -22.65
N ASN A 58 8.23 14.92 -22.34
CA ASN A 58 7.51 16.19 -22.20
C ASN A 58 6.95 16.44 -20.80
N ALA A 59 6.86 15.41 -19.96
CA ALA A 59 6.21 15.50 -18.66
C ALA A 59 6.73 14.44 -17.70
N VAL A 60 6.52 14.67 -16.41
CA VAL A 60 6.74 13.70 -15.34
C VAL A 60 5.41 13.03 -14.98
N LEU A 61 5.44 11.73 -14.79
CA LEU A 61 4.38 10.90 -14.24
C LEU A 61 4.81 10.39 -12.86
N VAL A 62 3.94 10.54 -11.87
CA VAL A 62 4.15 10.02 -10.51
C VAL A 62 3.17 8.87 -10.26
N ILE A 63 3.60 7.84 -9.58
CA ILE A 63 2.79 6.70 -9.14
C ILE A 63 2.72 6.75 -7.63
N ASP A 64 1.51 6.89 -7.10
CA ASP A 64 1.16 7.10 -5.70
C ASP A 64 1.78 8.35 -5.06
N ALA A 65 1.03 8.95 -4.14
CA ALA A 65 1.23 10.35 -3.73
C ALA A 65 1.93 10.50 -2.39
N LYS A 66 2.41 9.43 -1.75
CA LYS A 66 2.80 9.51 -0.35
C LYS A 66 1.62 9.87 0.58
N MET A 67 1.91 10.16 1.84
CA MET A 67 0.89 10.31 2.88
C MET A 67 0.70 11.75 3.36
N ASP A 68 1.75 12.58 3.32
CA ASP A 68 1.74 13.91 3.91
C ASP A 68 2.46 14.97 3.05
N LYS A 69 2.25 16.24 3.43
CA LYS A 69 2.80 17.38 2.71
C LYS A 69 4.32 17.36 2.66
N GLU A 70 4.99 17.00 3.75
CA GLU A 70 6.45 17.01 3.82
C GLU A 70 7.05 16.02 2.83
N SER A 71 6.50 14.80 2.77
CA SER A 71 6.96 13.77 1.84
C SER A 71 6.67 14.13 0.39
N VAL A 72 5.55 14.82 0.11
CA VAL A 72 5.26 15.33 -1.24
C VAL A 72 6.19 16.46 -1.63
N ASP A 73 6.44 17.44 -0.74
CA ASP A 73 7.39 18.53 -0.99
C ASP A 73 8.80 17.99 -1.29
N GLN A 74 9.25 16.98 -0.54
CA GLN A 74 10.52 16.29 -0.77
C GLN A 74 10.51 15.56 -2.11
N THR A 75 9.41 14.86 -2.47
CA THR A 75 9.24 14.21 -3.78
C THR A 75 9.41 15.20 -4.93
N ILE A 76 8.74 16.36 -4.86
CA ILE A 76 8.84 17.42 -5.87
C ILE A 76 10.28 17.98 -5.93
N ALA A 77 10.92 18.15 -4.79
CA ALA A 77 12.30 18.62 -4.72
C ALA A 77 13.29 17.62 -5.35
N GLU A 78 13.12 16.31 -5.10
CA GLU A 78 13.94 15.28 -5.72
C GLU A 78 13.74 15.22 -7.25
N ILE A 79 12.51 15.36 -7.74
CA ILE A 79 12.21 15.43 -9.17
C ILE A 79 12.91 16.64 -9.80
N LYS A 80 12.83 17.82 -9.16
CA LYS A 80 13.45 19.07 -9.66
C LYS A 80 14.98 19.02 -9.75
N LYS A 81 15.65 18.16 -8.98
CA LYS A 81 17.11 17.95 -9.14
C LYS A 81 17.47 17.27 -10.45
N ILE A 82 16.49 16.56 -11.08
CA ILE A 82 16.73 15.75 -12.28
C ILE A 82 16.16 16.44 -13.52
N THR A 83 15.02 17.13 -13.41
CA THR A 83 14.34 17.74 -14.56
C THR A 83 13.46 18.92 -14.17
N ASP A 84 13.32 19.89 -15.09
CA ASP A 84 12.40 21.03 -14.99
C ASP A 84 11.05 20.73 -15.68
N LYS A 85 10.83 19.52 -16.21
CA LYS A 85 9.59 19.13 -16.86
C LYS A 85 8.43 19.16 -15.86
N PRO A 86 7.21 19.54 -16.28
CA PRO A 86 6.05 19.61 -15.38
C PRO A 86 5.65 18.20 -14.91
N ILE A 87 5.28 18.07 -13.64
CA ILE A 87 4.57 16.90 -13.12
C ILE A 87 3.14 17.02 -13.64
N LYS A 88 2.76 16.17 -14.59
CA LYS A 88 1.49 16.27 -15.29
C LYS A 88 0.50 15.16 -14.93
N TYR A 89 1.00 14.00 -14.54
CA TYR A 89 0.19 12.82 -14.25
C TYR A 89 0.50 12.28 -12.85
N LEU A 90 -0.54 11.97 -12.11
CA LEU A 90 -0.49 11.19 -10.87
C LEU A 90 -1.38 9.97 -11.02
N ILE A 91 -0.81 8.79 -10.88
CA ILE A 91 -1.54 7.53 -10.93
C ILE A 91 -1.73 7.03 -9.50
N ASN A 92 -2.96 6.83 -9.06
CA ASN A 92 -3.23 6.14 -7.81
C ASN A 92 -3.45 4.64 -8.11
N THR A 93 -2.58 3.79 -7.55
CA THR A 93 -2.70 2.33 -7.70
C THR A 93 -3.95 1.81 -7.03
N HIS A 94 -4.25 2.29 -5.83
CA HIS A 94 -5.48 2.01 -5.08
C HIS A 94 -5.77 3.15 -4.09
N SER A 95 -6.79 3.01 -3.25
CA SER A 95 -7.36 4.11 -2.47
C SER A 95 -6.88 4.19 -1.02
N ASP A 96 -5.83 3.49 -0.61
CA ASP A 96 -5.34 3.55 0.77
C ASP A 96 -4.62 4.87 1.06
N GLY A 97 -4.82 5.38 2.27
CA GLY A 97 -4.40 6.74 2.62
C GLY A 97 -2.91 7.01 2.46
N ASP A 98 -2.08 6.02 2.69
CA ASP A 98 -0.62 6.13 2.51
C ASP A 98 -0.18 6.17 1.04
N HIS A 99 -1.09 5.90 0.10
CA HIS A 99 -0.91 6.03 -1.35
C HIS A 99 -1.54 7.30 -1.92
N VAL A 100 -2.63 7.81 -1.31
CA VAL A 100 -3.43 8.88 -1.92
C VAL A 100 -3.56 10.16 -1.10
N ASN A 101 -3.28 10.15 0.21
CA ASN A 101 -3.46 11.35 1.04
C ASN A 101 -2.58 12.52 0.61
N GLY A 102 -1.47 12.25 -0.07
CA GLY A 102 -0.60 13.25 -0.66
C GLY A 102 -1.14 13.92 -1.92
N ASN A 103 -2.21 13.40 -2.56
CA ASN A 103 -2.79 13.98 -3.80
C ASN A 103 -2.98 15.49 -3.68
N GLN A 104 -3.48 15.96 -2.54
CA GLN A 104 -3.80 17.36 -2.27
C GLN A 104 -2.60 18.30 -2.15
N TYR A 105 -1.39 17.78 -2.10
CA TYR A 105 -0.17 18.58 -1.92
C TYR A 105 0.68 18.66 -3.19
N PHE A 106 0.30 17.96 -4.25
CA PHE A 106 0.90 18.11 -5.56
C PHE A 106 0.44 19.41 -6.26
N PRO A 107 1.17 19.91 -7.28
CA PRO A 107 0.79 21.10 -8.01
C PRO A 107 -0.62 21.01 -8.64
N GLU A 108 -1.36 22.12 -8.60
CA GLU A 108 -2.65 22.23 -9.29
C GLU A 108 -2.51 21.99 -10.81
N GLY A 109 -3.59 21.50 -11.42
CA GLY A 109 -3.64 21.23 -12.87
C GLY A 109 -2.98 19.91 -13.30
N MET A 110 -2.57 19.10 -12.35
CA MET A 110 -2.11 17.74 -12.60
C MET A 110 -3.31 16.81 -12.80
N THR A 111 -3.22 15.90 -13.78
CA THR A 111 -4.27 14.90 -14.03
C THR A 111 -4.09 13.71 -13.10
N ILE A 112 -5.08 13.45 -12.24
CA ILE A 112 -5.11 12.27 -11.36
C ILE A 112 -5.89 11.15 -12.03
N ILE A 113 -5.29 9.97 -12.13
CA ILE A 113 -5.84 8.81 -12.86
C ILE A 113 -5.86 7.60 -11.94
N SER A 114 -6.93 6.80 -11.99
CA SER A 114 -7.02 5.53 -11.28
C SER A 114 -7.95 4.55 -11.99
N HIS A 115 -8.03 3.31 -11.51
CA HIS A 115 -9.14 2.43 -11.84
C HIS A 115 -10.46 3.00 -11.30
N GLU A 116 -11.61 2.76 -12.02
CA GLU A 116 -12.91 3.32 -11.61
C GLU A 116 -13.34 2.89 -10.19
N ASN A 117 -13.03 1.66 -9.78
CA ASN A 117 -13.34 1.19 -8.43
C ASN A 117 -12.47 1.88 -7.37
N CYS A 118 -11.19 2.12 -7.65
CA CYS A 118 -10.35 2.93 -6.78
C CYS A 118 -11.00 4.30 -6.53
N ARG A 119 -11.47 5.00 -7.58
CA ARG A 119 -12.20 6.26 -7.41
C ARG A 119 -13.46 6.10 -6.53
N LYS A 120 -14.22 5.02 -6.71
CA LYS A 120 -15.42 4.75 -5.87
C LYS A 120 -15.04 4.54 -4.40
N GLU A 121 -13.91 3.89 -4.14
CA GLU A 121 -13.40 3.61 -2.80
C GLU A 121 -12.98 4.86 -2.01
N PHE A 122 -12.64 5.98 -2.68
CA PHE A 122 -12.40 7.25 -2.00
C PHE A 122 -13.59 7.67 -1.12
N PHE A 123 -14.80 7.27 -1.46
CA PHE A 123 -16.03 7.63 -0.75
C PHE A 123 -16.49 6.57 0.28
N VAL A 124 -15.80 5.43 0.34
CA VAL A 124 -16.12 4.38 1.32
C VAL A 124 -15.76 4.87 2.72
N PRO A 125 -16.65 4.68 3.71
CA PRO A 125 -16.33 4.99 5.11
C PRO A 125 -15.05 4.30 5.58
N ALA A 126 -14.34 4.93 6.50
CA ALA A 126 -13.18 4.34 7.14
C ALA A 126 -13.57 3.05 7.90
N ARG A 127 -12.57 2.25 8.26
CA ARG A 127 -12.78 0.94 8.92
C ARG A 127 -13.56 1.02 10.24
N ASP A 128 -13.49 2.15 10.93
CA ASP A 128 -14.26 2.43 12.15
C ASP A 128 -15.68 2.96 11.90
N GLY A 129 -16.10 3.05 10.63
CA GLY A 129 -17.38 3.55 10.18
C GLY A 129 -17.46 5.07 10.07
N SER A 130 -16.40 5.82 10.33
CA SER A 130 -16.38 7.27 10.14
C SER A 130 -16.49 7.62 8.65
N PRO A 131 -17.18 8.74 8.29
CA PRO A 131 -17.23 9.18 6.89
C PRO A 131 -15.84 9.43 6.33
N SER A 132 -15.65 9.09 5.05
CA SER A 132 -14.40 9.41 4.35
C SER A 132 -14.17 10.91 4.30
N ASP A 133 -12.95 11.36 4.59
CA ASP A 133 -12.53 12.75 4.44
C ASP A 133 -12.63 13.25 2.99
N TRP A 134 -12.57 12.36 2.01
CA TRP A 134 -12.73 12.65 0.59
C TRP A 134 -14.15 13.10 0.21
N ASN A 135 -15.15 12.94 1.10
CA ASN A 135 -16.49 13.50 0.92
C ASN A 135 -16.56 15.02 1.11
N LYS A 136 -15.51 15.65 1.64
CA LYS A 136 -15.46 17.10 1.87
C LYS A 136 -15.34 17.85 0.54
N PRO A 137 -16.07 18.97 0.34
CA PRO A 137 -16.05 19.71 -0.92
C PRO A 137 -14.65 20.16 -1.36
N GLU A 138 -13.79 20.54 -0.42
CA GLU A 138 -12.41 20.96 -0.67
C GLU A 138 -11.51 19.83 -1.21
N MET A 139 -11.89 18.57 -1.01
CA MET A 139 -11.14 17.41 -1.50
C MET A 139 -11.49 17.05 -2.94
N ALA A 140 -12.55 17.61 -3.51
CA ALA A 140 -13.07 17.21 -4.83
C ALA A 140 -12.04 17.35 -5.97
N ALA A 141 -11.15 18.34 -5.89
CA ALA A 141 -10.11 18.58 -6.89
C ALA A 141 -8.95 17.55 -6.86
N TYR A 142 -8.87 16.74 -5.80
CA TYR A 142 -7.76 15.82 -5.54
C TYR A 142 -8.16 14.34 -5.66
N ILE A 143 -9.39 14.09 -6.11
CA ILE A 143 -9.92 12.76 -6.41
C ILE A 143 -9.62 12.47 -7.89
N PRO A 144 -9.29 11.21 -8.27
CA PRO A 144 -9.04 10.88 -9.67
C PRO A 144 -10.14 11.39 -10.62
N GLU A 145 -9.77 12.21 -11.58
CA GLU A 145 -10.72 12.81 -12.56
C GLU A 145 -10.87 11.94 -13.82
N ILE A 146 -9.82 11.19 -14.16
CA ILE A 146 -9.83 10.24 -15.27
C ILE A 146 -9.78 8.82 -14.69
N THR A 147 -10.69 7.97 -15.15
CA THR A 147 -10.74 6.57 -14.74
C THR A 147 -10.74 5.63 -15.94
N PHE A 148 -10.23 4.41 -15.74
CA PHE A 148 -10.30 3.31 -16.70
C PHE A 148 -10.92 2.07 -16.06
N THR A 149 -11.36 1.11 -16.88
CA THR A 149 -11.98 -0.16 -16.42
C THR A 149 -11.06 -1.37 -16.57
N ASP A 150 -10.44 -1.52 -17.74
CA ASP A 150 -9.61 -2.68 -18.04
C ASP A 150 -8.15 -2.30 -18.29
N GLN A 151 -7.95 -1.33 -19.20
CA GLN A 151 -6.61 -0.90 -19.63
C GLN A 151 -6.66 0.54 -20.16
N MET A 152 -5.57 1.28 -19.93
CA MET A 152 -5.35 2.61 -20.50
C MET A 152 -3.87 2.79 -20.82
N ASP A 153 -3.57 3.44 -21.95
CA ASP A 153 -2.21 3.86 -22.30
C ASP A 153 -2.05 5.35 -22.05
N ILE A 154 -0.90 5.73 -21.45
CA ILE A 154 -0.50 7.12 -21.23
C ILE A 154 0.84 7.36 -21.93
N TYR A 155 1.00 8.54 -22.54
CA TYR A 155 2.20 8.94 -23.23
C TYR A 155 2.77 10.24 -22.65
N PRO A 156 3.65 10.17 -21.62
CA PRO A 156 4.35 11.36 -21.10
C PRO A 156 5.40 11.96 -22.06
N GLY A 157 5.42 11.46 -23.28
CA GLY A 157 6.26 11.78 -24.40
C GLY A 157 6.08 10.73 -25.50
N SER A 158 7.17 10.20 -26.04
CA SER A 158 7.14 9.09 -27.00
C SER A 158 6.98 7.72 -26.32
N GLN A 159 7.32 7.64 -25.05
CA GLN A 159 7.28 6.38 -24.29
C GLN A 159 5.85 6.05 -23.86
N LYS A 160 5.51 4.75 -23.98
CA LYS A 160 4.21 4.23 -23.55
C LYS A 160 4.29 3.73 -22.11
N VAL A 161 3.31 4.15 -21.29
CA VAL A 161 3.02 3.62 -19.95
C VAL A 161 1.64 2.97 -20.01
N GLU A 162 1.53 1.73 -19.57
CA GLU A 162 0.28 0.97 -19.58
C GLU A 162 -0.29 0.87 -18.16
N LEU A 163 -1.55 1.25 -17.99
CA LEU A 163 -2.32 1.02 -16.78
C LEU A 163 -3.20 -0.19 -17.00
N TRP A 164 -3.16 -1.16 -16.09
CA TRP A 164 -3.91 -2.40 -16.18
C TRP A 164 -4.73 -2.65 -14.93
N TYR A 165 -5.93 -3.22 -15.13
CA TYR A 165 -6.73 -3.83 -14.08
C TYR A 165 -6.90 -5.32 -14.37
N PHE A 166 -6.44 -6.18 -13.46
CA PHE A 166 -6.50 -7.64 -13.62
C PHE A 166 -7.60 -8.30 -12.80
N GLY A 167 -8.24 -7.55 -11.91
CA GLY A 167 -9.33 -8.02 -11.06
C GLY A 167 -9.19 -7.54 -9.62
N VAL A 168 -10.09 -8.04 -8.77
CA VAL A 168 -10.09 -7.78 -7.33
C VAL A 168 -8.85 -8.41 -6.69
N GLY A 169 -8.27 -7.71 -5.71
CA GLY A 169 -7.10 -8.18 -4.99
C GLY A 169 -7.08 -7.67 -3.56
N HIS A 170 -6.12 -6.81 -3.25
CA HIS A 170 -5.99 -6.12 -1.97
C HIS A 170 -7.25 -5.27 -1.66
N THR A 171 -7.73 -4.54 -2.68
CA THR A 171 -9.02 -3.83 -2.72
C THR A 171 -9.81 -4.27 -3.96
N THR A 172 -10.86 -3.54 -4.34
CA THR A 172 -11.56 -3.75 -5.63
C THR A 172 -10.96 -2.92 -6.78
N GLY A 173 -10.09 -1.97 -6.49
CA GLY A 173 -9.62 -0.98 -7.44
C GLY A 173 -8.12 -1.00 -7.75
N ASP A 174 -7.44 -2.12 -7.48
CA ASP A 174 -5.98 -2.23 -7.59
C ASP A 174 -5.49 -2.16 -9.05
N ALA A 175 -4.83 -1.06 -9.40
CA ALA A 175 -4.23 -0.87 -10.71
C ALA A 175 -2.75 -1.27 -10.73
N VAL A 176 -2.30 -1.81 -11.85
CA VAL A 176 -0.89 -2.07 -12.15
C VAL A 176 -0.40 -1.04 -13.16
N VAL A 177 0.71 -0.37 -12.88
CA VAL A 177 1.35 0.56 -13.82
C VAL A 177 2.56 -0.14 -14.43
N TYR A 178 2.48 -0.43 -15.73
CA TYR A 178 3.50 -1.19 -16.45
C TYR A 178 4.27 -0.33 -17.45
N PHE A 179 5.58 -0.47 -17.42
CA PHE A 179 6.54 0.15 -18.35
C PHE A 179 7.12 -0.93 -19.26
N PRO A 180 6.58 -1.09 -20.48
CA PRO A 180 6.96 -2.17 -21.38
C PRO A 180 8.46 -2.14 -21.75
N SER A 181 8.99 -0.96 -22.04
CA SER A 181 10.40 -0.78 -22.43
C SER A 181 11.37 -1.17 -21.31
N GLU A 182 10.98 -0.93 -20.05
CA GLU A 182 11.77 -1.20 -18.83
C GLU A 182 11.46 -2.57 -18.23
N LYS A 183 10.45 -3.28 -18.76
CA LYS A 183 9.89 -4.54 -18.23
C LYS A 183 9.65 -4.48 -16.72
N THR A 184 9.10 -3.36 -16.27
CA THR A 184 8.89 -3.04 -14.85
C THR A 184 7.43 -2.73 -14.59
N ALA A 185 6.84 -3.34 -13.54
CA ALA A 185 5.47 -3.12 -13.10
C ALA A 185 5.42 -2.61 -11.66
N PHE A 186 4.61 -1.57 -11.41
CA PHE A 186 4.28 -1.09 -10.07
C PHE A 186 2.93 -1.66 -9.67
N LEU A 187 2.86 -2.30 -8.52
CA LEU A 187 1.74 -3.14 -8.09
C LEU A 187 0.90 -2.51 -6.96
N GLY A 188 1.32 -1.36 -6.39
CA GLY A 188 0.74 -0.91 -5.13
C GLY A 188 0.88 -1.99 -4.06
N ASP A 189 -0.21 -2.32 -3.39
CA ASP A 189 -0.25 -3.27 -2.27
C ASP A 189 -0.70 -4.68 -2.66
N GLN A 190 -0.59 -5.02 -3.94
CA GLN A 190 -0.85 -6.38 -4.40
C GLN A 190 0.29 -7.37 -4.08
N PHE A 191 1.36 -6.91 -3.45
CA PHE A 191 2.46 -7.75 -3.00
C PHE A 191 3.15 -7.13 -1.79
N PHE A 192 3.44 -7.97 -0.81
CA PHE A 192 4.29 -7.63 0.33
C PHE A 192 5.40 -8.66 0.47
N LYS A 193 6.65 -8.19 0.54
CA LYS A 193 7.78 -9.04 0.88
C LYS A 193 7.86 -9.18 2.40
N ASP A 194 8.23 -10.35 2.88
CA ASP A 194 8.51 -10.63 4.29
C ASP A 194 7.33 -10.44 5.26
N ARG A 195 6.11 -10.30 4.75
CA ARG A 195 4.86 -10.33 5.54
C ARG A 195 3.69 -10.88 4.73
N PRO A 196 2.67 -11.46 5.40
CA PRO A 196 1.47 -11.95 4.73
C PRO A 196 0.74 -10.85 3.96
N GLN A 197 0.03 -11.26 2.90
CA GLN A 197 -0.83 -10.35 2.13
C GLN A 197 -1.91 -9.75 3.03
N LEU A 198 -2.12 -8.45 2.86
CA LEU A 198 -3.23 -7.74 3.45
C LEU A 198 -4.40 -7.71 2.46
N ILE A 199 -5.58 -8.10 2.92
CA ILE A 199 -6.83 -8.03 2.15
C ILE A 199 -7.79 -7.08 2.86
N HIS A 200 -8.22 -6.04 2.17
CA HIS A 200 -9.18 -5.06 2.70
C HIS A 200 -10.60 -5.46 2.34
N SER A 201 -11.15 -6.44 3.06
CA SER A 201 -12.52 -6.93 2.85
C SER A 201 -13.58 -5.83 2.96
N TYR A 202 -13.37 -4.80 3.79
CA TYR A 202 -14.26 -3.64 3.90
C TYR A 202 -14.29 -2.76 2.64
N LYS A 203 -13.29 -2.89 1.76
CA LYS A 203 -13.23 -2.33 0.40
C LYS A 203 -13.48 -3.40 -0.68
N GLY A 204 -14.03 -4.55 -0.30
CA GLY A 204 -14.35 -5.65 -1.22
C GLY A 204 -13.15 -6.46 -1.71
N GLY A 205 -11.96 -6.26 -1.13
CA GLY A 205 -10.80 -7.11 -1.39
C GLY A 205 -11.08 -8.56 -1.04
N ASN A 206 -10.44 -9.50 -1.77
CA ASN A 206 -10.69 -10.93 -1.63
C ASN A 206 -9.42 -11.75 -1.94
N SER A 207 -9.07 -12.69 -1.07
CA SER A 207 -7.82 -13.45 -1.19
C SER A 207 -7.83 -14.44 -2.36
N PHE A 208 -8.97 -15.04 -2.69
CA PHE A 208 -9.08 -15.99 -3.81
C PHE A 208 -9.03 -15.26 -5.16
N GLU A 209 -9.71 -14.10 -5.27
CA GLU A 209 -9.62 -13.26 -6.46
C GLU A 209 -8.21 -12.67 -6.60
N HIS A 210 -7.55 -12.32 -5.50
CA HIS A 210 -6.17 -11.82 -5.51
C HIS A 210 -5.20 -12.79 -6.19
N VAL A 211 -5.29 -14.08 -5.85
CA VAL A 211 -4.49 -15.13 -6.51
C VAL A 211 -4.77 -15.17 -8.02
N LYS A 212 -6.03 -15.06 -8.44
CA LYS A 212 -6.41 -15.02 -9.87
C LYS A 212 -5.87 -13.75 -10.55
N THR A 213 -5.98 -12.60 -9.88
CA THR A 213 -5.50 -11.30 -10.34
C THR A 213 -4.00 -11.31 -10.61
N LEU A 214 -3.20 -11.76 -9.65
CA LEU A 214 -1.74 -11.89 -9.83
C LEU A 214 -1.38 -12.90 -10.93
N THR A 215 -2.11 -14.02 -11.01
CA THR A 215 -1.88 -15.02 -12.06
C THR A 215 -2.12 -14.42 -13.46
N LYS A 216 -3.26 -13.74 -13.67
CA LYS A 216 -3.57 -13.05 -14.94
C LYS A 216 -2.54 -11.97 -15.28
N MET A 217 -2.10 -11.20 -14.29
CA MET A 217 -1.04 -10.21 -14.46
C MET A 217 0.24 -10.84 -14.99
N LEU A 218 0.69 -11.92 -14.37
CA LEU A 218 1.89 -12.64 -14.80
C LEU A 218 1.74 -13.26 -16.18
N GLU A 219 0.57 -13.75 -16.56
CA GLU A 219 0.32 -14.27 -17.90
C GLU A 219 0.34 -13.18 -18.98
N LYS A 220 -0.13 -11.99 -18.64
CA LYS A 220 -0.29 -10.88 -19.58
C LYS A 220 0.98 -10.04 -19.75
N LEU A 221 1.72 -9.75 -18.66
CA LEU A 221 2.84 -8.82 -18.68
C LEU A 221 4.18 -9.56 -18.82
N ASP A 222 5.04 -9.06 -19.70
CA ASP A 222 6.45 -9.49 -19.82
C ASP A 222 7.35 -8.72 -18.82
N ALA A 223 6.82 -8.45 -17.61
CA ALA A 223 7.55 -7.78 -16.55
C ALA A 223 8.55 -8.74 -15.88
N VAL A 224 9.74 -8.22 -15.58
CA VAL A 224 10.81 -8.94 -14.86
C VAL A 224 11.12 -8.30 -13.50
N LYS A 225 10.74 -7.02 -13.32
CA LYS A 225 10.86 -6.26 -12.06
C LYS A 225 9.48 -5.86 -11.59
N PHE A 226 9.23 -6.02 -10.31
CA PHE A 226 7.96 -5.67 -9.68
C PHE A 226 8.23 -4.78 -8.46
N CYS A 227 7.66 -3.56 -8.47
CA CYS A 227 7.74 -2.57 -7.41
C CYS A 227 6.44 -2.61 -6.61
N SER A 228 6.55 -2.72 -5.30
CA SER A 228 5.41 -2.75 -4.38
C SER A 228 5.40 -1.53 -3.47
N GLY A 229 4.23 -1.19 -2.92
CA GLY A 229 4.07 -0.05 -2.01
C GLY A 229 4.90 -0.15 -0.74
N HIS A 230 5.29 -1.35 -0.31
CA HIS A 230 5.93 -1.55 0.99
C HIS A 230 7.14 -2.51 0.96
N SER A 231 7.67 -2.76 -0.22
CA SER A 231 8.81 -3.68 -0.38
C SER A 231 9.82 -3.11 -1.38
N GLU A 232 11.03 -3.62 -1.34
CA GLU A 232 12.00 -3.41 -2.42
C GLU A 232 11.57 -4.13 -3.70
N ILE A 233 12.22 -3.78 -4.83
CA ILE A 233 11.98 -4.43 -6.13
C ILE A 233 12.20 -5.93 -6.01
N VAL A 234 11.26 -6.70 -6.53
CA VAL A 234 11.31 -8.16 -6.54
C VAL A 234 11.26 -8.72 -7.96
N SER A 235 11.68 -9.98 -8.09
CA SER A 235 11.63 -10.72 -9.35
C SER A 235 10.24 -11.33 -9.58
N ARG A 236 10.00 -11.78 -10.82
CA ARG A 236 8.82 -12.57 -11.18
C ARG A 236 8.66 -13.83 -10.33
N GLN A 237 9.78 -14.48 -9.96
CA GLN A 237 9.73 -15.67 -9.12
C GLN A 237 9.17 -15.36 -7.73
N ALA A 238 9.51 -14.21 -7.14
CA ALA A 238 8.96 -13.81 -5.84
C ALA A 238 7.42 -13.65 -5.86
N ILE A 239 6.86 -13.17 -6.98
CA ILE A 239 5.40 -13.08 -7.13
C ILE A 239 4.77 -14.49 -7.28
N LEU A 240 5.42 -15.40 -8.00
CA LEU A 240 4.97 -16.81 -8.09
C LEU A 240 4.99 -17.49 -6.72
N ASP A 241 6.07 -17.34 -5.96
CA ASP A 241 6.21 -17.90 -4.62
C ASP A 241 5.13 -17.33 -3.66
N HIS A 242 4.82 -16.05 -3.79
CA HIS A 242 3.76 -15.39 -3.02
C HIS A 242 2.36 -15.95 -3.36
N ILE A 243 2.07 -16.14 -4.64
CA ILE A 243 0.82 -16.79 -5.09
C ILE A 243 0.69 -18.19 -4.46
N ASP A 244 1.76 -18.96 -4.49
CA ASP A 244 1.75 -20.33 -3.96
C ASP A 244 1.61 -20.36 -2.42
N GLN A 245 2.22 -19.42 -1.71
CA GLN A 245 2.04 -19.27 -0.26
C GLN A 245 0.57 -18.98 0.10
N ILE A 246 -0.08 -18.05 -0.61
CA ILE A 246 -1.51 -17.76 -0.35
C ILE A 246 -2.38 -18.98 -0.66
N ARG A 247 -2.14 -19.68 -1.77
CA ARG A 247 -2.88 -20.92 -2.12
C ARG A 247 -2.73 -22.00 -1.06
N GLN A 248 -1.53 -22.21 -0.55
CA GLN A 248 -1.29 -23.17 0.54
C GLN A 248 -2.04 -22.79 1.82
N GLN A 249 -2.05 -21.51 2.16
CA GLN A 249 -2.81 -21.01 3.32
C GLN A 249 -4.32 -21.19 3.11
N GLN A 250 -4.84 -20.87 1.93
CA GLN A 250 -6.26 -21.08 1.58
C GLN A 250 -6.65 -22.55 1.70
N GLU A 251 -5.84 -23.47 1.19
CA GLU A 251 -6.11 -24.90 1.26
C GLU A 251 -6.08 -25.40 2.70
N LYS A 252 -5.09 -24.99 3.50
CA LYS A 252 -4.99 -25.35 4.92
C LYS A 252 -6.21 -24.85 5.71
N VAL A 253 -6.63 -23.58 5.51
CA VAL A 253 -7.84 -23.04 6.16
C VAL A 253 -9.07 -23.83 5.74
N ARG A 254 -9.25 -24.17 4.44
CA ARG A 254 -10.38 -24.95 3.94
C ARG A 254 -10.45 -26.34 4.60
N GLN A 255 -9.32 -27.01 4.75
CA GLN A 255 -9.25 -28.30 5.45
C GLN A 255 -9.68 -28.18 6.91
N LEU A 256 -9.22 -27.16 7.63
CA LEU A 256 -9.58 -26.93 9.04
C LEU A 256 -11.06 -26.57 9.20
N VAL A 257 -11.63 -25.77 8.30
CA VAL A 257 -13.08 -25.49 8.25
C VAL A 257 -13.88 -26.78 8.02
N SER A 258 -13.45 -27.66 7.13
CA SER A 258 -14.13 -28.95 6.88
C SER A 258 -14.11 -29.89 8.11
N GLN A 259 -13.18 -29.68 9.04
CA GLN A 259 -13.09 -30.35 10.33
C GLN A 259 -13.95 -29.68 11.42
N ASN A 260 -14.76 -28.67 11.07
CA ASN A 260 -15.59 -27.88 11.97
C ASN A 260 -14.78 -27.11 13.05
N LYS A 261 -13.53 -26.76 12.79
CA LYS A 261 -12.75 -25.91 13.69
C LYS A 261 -13.27 -24.48 13.66
N SER A 262 -13.32 -23.85 14.83
CA SER A 262 -13.63 -22.43 14.95
C SER A 262 -12.53 -21.53 14.40
N LEU A 263 -12.82 -20.27 14.12
CA LEU A 263 -11.84 -19.30 13.65
C LEU A 263 -10.62 -19.18 14.60
N ASP A 264 -10.85 -19.18 15.92
CA ASP A 264 -9.77 -19.06 16.90
C ASP A 264 -8.86 -20.29 16.88
N GLU A 265 -9.45 -21.51 16.79
CA GLU A 265 -8.68 -22.74 16.65
C GLU A 265 -7.87 -22.73 15.34
N ILE A 266 -8.48 -22.24 14.24
CA ILE A 266 -7.78 -22.14 12.95
C ILE A 266 -6.63 -21.14 13.05
N LYS A 267 -6.85 -19.94 13.60
CA LYS A 267 -5.80 -18.94 13.80
C LYS A 267 -4.61 -19.49 14.59
N SER A 268 -4.86 -20.33 15.58
CA SER A 268 -3.78 -20.93 16.40
C SER A 268 -2.87 -21.92 15.65
N GLU A 269 -3.27 -22.37 14.45
CA GLU A 269 -2.48 -23.26 13.58
C GLU A 269 -1.53 -22.49 12.64
N PHE A 270 -1.54 -21.14 12.70
CA PHE A 270 -0.73 -20.25 11.88
C PHE A 270 0.12 -19.31 12.75
N ALA A 271 1.12 -18.70 12.18
CA ALA A 271 1.90 -17.67 12.87
C ALA A 271 1.03 -16.44 13.19
N GLU A 272 1.34 -15.72 14.27
CA GLU A 272 0.56 -14.56 14.72
C GLU A 272 0.39 -13.49 13.64
N ASN A 273 1.44 -13.23 12.85
CA ASN A 273 1.40 -12.27 11.75
C ASN A 273 0.48 -12.70 10.59
N GLU A 274 0.18 -14.01 10.46
CA GLU A 274 -0.71 -14.55 9.42
C GLU A 274 -2.21 -14.46 9.82
N ALA A 275 -2.52 -14.14 11.07
CA ALA A 275 -3.87 -14.18 11.62
C ALA A 275 -4.90 -13.36 10.81
N ARG A 276 -4.49 -12.19 10.27
CA ARG A 276 -5.40 -11.35 9.46
C ARG A 276 -5.75 -11.97 8.12
N LEU A 277 -4.77 -12.53 7.41
CA LEU A 277 -5.02 -13.21 6.14
C LEU A 277 -5.82 -14.49 6.37
N THR A 278 -5.49 -15.26 7.43
CA THR A 278 -6.25 -16.45 7.85
C THR A 278 -7.72 -16.13 8.11
N GLU A 279 -8.01 -15.02 8.82
CA GLU A 279 -9.39 -14.56 9.07
C GLU A 279 -10.12 -14.16 7.79
N SER A 280 -9.44 -13.43 6.87
CA SER A 280 -10.02 -13.09 5.58
C SER A 280 -10.38 -14.35 4.80
N ILE A 281 -9.46 -15.30 4.68
CA ILE A 281 -9.67 -16.59 3.98
C ILE A 281 -10.82 -17.39 4.63
N TYR A 282 -10.85 -17.46 5.97
CA TYR A 282 -11.94 -18.14 6.68
C TYR A 282 -13.30 -17.57 6.34
N ASN A 283 -13.44 -16.24 6.43
CA ASN A 283 -14.69 -15.53 6.14
C ASN A 283 -15.13 -15.72 4.68
N GLU A 284 -14.19 -15.71 3.74
CA GLU A 284 -14.44 -15.94 2.33
C GLU A 284 -14.94 -17.38 2.08
N ILE A 285 -14.32 -18.39 2.71
CA ILE A 285 -14.77 -19.80 2.61
C ILE A 285 -16.18 -19.97 3.18
N ILE A 286 -16.48 -19.38 4.34
CA ILE A 286 -17.84 -19.44 4.93
C ILE A 286 -18.85 -18.72 4.04
N ALA A 287 -18.44 -17.68 3.30
CA ALA A 287 -19.28 -16.99 2.31
C ALA A 287 -19.46 -17.73 0.99
N GLY A 288 -18.75 -18.86 0.76
CA GLY A 288 -18.96 -19.74 -0.40
C GLY A 288 -17.82 -19.79 -1.42
N TYR A 289 -16.63 -19.29 -1.10
CA TYR A 289 -15.42 -19.45 -1.91
C TYR A 289 -14.77 -20.83 -1.76
#